data_1e840a14cc001bfa27165ad10c9e9d0f
#
_entry.id   1e840a14cc001bfa27165ad10c9e9d0f
#
_cell.length_a   1.000
_cell.length_b   1.000
_cell.length_c   1.000
_cell.angle_alpha   90.00
_cell.angle_beta   90.00
_cell.angle_gamma   90.00
#
_symmetry.space_group_name_H-M   'P 1'
#
loop_
_entity.id
_entity.type
_entity.pdbx_description
1 polymer ?
#
loop_
_entity_poly.entity_id
_entity_poly.type
_entity_poly.pdbx_seq_one_letter_code
_entity_poly.pdbx_strand_id
1 'polypeptide(L)'
;MRHSKDLAIRARDADASGRVATSAIALYFEECRDEWLDVAGGPGMSLSYLIRRLDLAFLRDIDPAAGSVRVTIELDGLGTTSIRLHETLRAGPDDEIAATNRSVLVHVNEDASAGIPLPEDFRARLGG
;
A
#
# COMPACT_ATOMS: atom_id res chain seq x y z
N MET A 1 12.48 -3.28 -5.31
CA MET A 1 11.48 -4.37 -5.27
C MET A 1 10.10 -3.81 -5.58
N ARG A 2 9.32 -4.53 -6.33
CA ARG A 2 8.03 -4.10 -6.83
C ARG A 2 7.00 -5.21 -6.65
N HIS A 3 5.78 -4.84 -6.28
CA HIS A 3 4.70 -5.78 -6.07
C HIS A 3 3.41 -5.20 -6.65
N SER A 4 2.66 -5.99 -7.40
CA SER A 4 1.38 -5.57 -7.96
C SER A 4 0.29 -6.56 -7.58
N LYS A 5 -0.93 -6.04 -7.41
CA LYS A 5 -2.10 -6.84 -7.09
C LYS A 5 -3.34 -6.23 -7.73
N ASP A 6 -4.18 -7.09 -8.28
CA ASP A 6 -5.52 -6.72 -8.72
C ASP A 6 -6.50 -6.95 -7.57
N LEU A 7 -7.35 -5.96 -7.33
CA LEU A 7 -8.35 -5.99 -6.27
C LEU A 7 -9.73 -5.75 -6.88
N ALA A 8 -10.70 -6.59 -6.53
CA ALA A 8 -12.07 -6.41 -6.99
C ALA A 8 -12.70 -5.20 -6.30
N ILE A 9 -13.45 -4.41 -7.05
CA ILE A 9 -14.29 -3.35 -6.51
C ILE A 9 -15.58 -4.00 -5.99
N ARG A 10 -15.85 -3.82 -4.69
CA ARG A 10 -17.04 -4.38 -4.05
C ARG A 10 -18.17 -3.34 -4.05
N ALA A 11 -19.41 -3.81 -3.99
CA ALA A 11 -20.57 -2.91 -3.97
C ALA A 11 -20.50 -1.88 -2.83
N ARG A 12 -20.02 -2.30 -1.67
CA ARG A 12 -19.87 -1.43 -0.49
C ARG A 12 -18.73 -0.41 -0.60
N ASP A 13 -17.88 -0.52 -1.63
CA ASP A 13 -16.79 0.43 -1.86
C ASP A 13 -17.29 1.71 -2.54
N ALA A 14 -18.51 1.69 -3.07
CA ALA A 14 -19.12 2.88 -3.68
C ALA A 14 -19.69 3.82 -2.60
N ASP A 15 -19.53 5.12 -2.84
CA ASP A 15 -20.12 6.15 -1.98
C ASP A 15 -21.54 6.55 -2.49
N ALA A 16 -22.15 7.52 -1.82
CA ALA A 16 -23.48 8.00 -2.16
C ALA A 16 -23.56 8.65 -3.56
N SER A 17 -22.42 9.09 -4.11
CA SER A 17 -22.35 9.65 -5.47
C SER A 17 -22.24 8.59 -6.56
N GLY A 18 -22.12 7.31 -6.19
CA GLY A 18 -21.94 6.22 -7.13
C GLY A 18 -20.51 6.03 -7.62
N ARG A 19 -19.53 6.65 -6.95
CA ARG A 19 -18.11 6.48 -7.24
C ARG A 19 -17.46 5.65 -6.15
N VAL A 20 -16.28 5.09 -6.44
CA VAL A 20 -15.48 4.41 -5.40
C VAL A 20 -15.07 5.44 -4.36
N ALA A 21 -15.37 5.15 -3.09
CA ALA A 21 -15.08 6.06 -1.98
C ALA A 21 -13.58 6.22 -1.76
N THR A 22 -13.15 7.40 -1.30
CA THR A 22 -11.74 7.65 -0.98
C THR A 22 -11.23 6.72 0.12
N SER A 23 -12.09 6.36 1.07
CA SER A 23 -11.76 5.38 2.11
C SER A 23 -11.50 3.99 1.53
N ALA A 24 -12.25 3.58 0.51
CA ALA A 24 -12.01 2.32 -0.17
C ALA A 24 -10.67 2.33 -0.92
N ILE A 25 -10.33 3.46 -1.56
CA ILE A 25 -9.04 3.61 -2.25
C ILE A 25 -7.88 3.47 -1.25
N ALA A 26 -7.98 4.12 -0.10
CA ALA A 26 -6.98 3.98 0.96
C ALA A 26 -6.83 2.52 1.41
N LEU A 27 -7.95 1.81 1.53
CA LEU A 27 -7.95 0.40 1.92
C LEU A 27 -7.31 -0.50 0.86
N TYR A 28 -7.52 -0.22 -0.44
CA TYR A 28 -6.85 -0.97 -1.50
C TYR A 28 -5.33 -0.85 -1.40
N PHE A 29 -4.82 0.34 -1.14
CA PHE A 29 -3.40 0.54 -0.90
C PHE A 29 -2.92 -0.27 0.31
N GLU A 30 -3.66 -0.24 1.41
CA GLU A 30 -3.31 -0.98 2.62
C GLU A 30 -3.25 -2.48 2.39
N GLU A 31 -4.26 -3.05 1.73
CA GLU A 31 -4.28 -4.48 1.43
C GLU A 31 -3.06 -4.91 0.61
N CYS A 32 -2.70 -4.14 -0.41
CA CYS A 32 -1.56 -4.46 -1.24
C CYS A 32 -0.23 -4.27 -0.50
N ARG A 33 -0.13 -3.24 0.31
CA ARG A 33 1.06 -2.95 1.13
C ARG A 33 1.30 -4.06 2.15
N ASP A 34 0.25 -4.51 2.82
CA ASP A 34 0.34 -5.60 3.80
C ASP A 34 0.78 -6.90 3.13
N GLU A 35 0.23 -7.20 1.96
CA GLU A 35 0.65 -8.37 1.18
C GLU A 35 2.13 -8.26 0.78
N TRP A 36 2.56 -7.08 0.32
CA TRP A 36 3.96 -6.85 -0.02
C TRP A 36 4.89 -7.12 1.15
N LEU A 37 4.54 -6.64 2.34
CA LEU A 37 5.34 -6.88 3.54
C LEU A 37 5.43 -8.37 3.86
N ASP A 38 4.33 -9.09 3.78
CA ASP A 38 4.29 -10.51 4.08
C ASP A 38 5.04 -11.34 3.03
N VAL A 39 4.97 -10.95 1.76
CA VAL A 39 5.72 -11.61 0.69
C VAL A 39 7.22 -11.34 0.82
N ALA A 40 7.59 -10.09 1.06
CA ALA A 40 9.00 -9.69 1.13
C ALA A 40 9.66 -10.11 2.45
N GLY A 41 8.93 -10.05 3.55
CA GLY A 41 9.49 -10.27 4.89
C GLY A 41 9.10 -11.59 5.54
N GLY A 42 8.13 -12.31 4.99
CA GLY A 42 7.61 -13.54 5.56
C GLY A 42 6.24 -13.35 6.21
N PRO A 43 5.49 -14.45 6.44
CA PRO A 43 4.15 -14.38 7.02
C PRO A 43 4.11 -13.61 8.33
N GLY A 44 3.15 -12.69 8.46
CA GLY A 44 2.97 -11.88 9.65
C GLY A 44 3.85 -10.64 9.74
N MET A 45 4.73 -10.41 8.78
CA MET A 45 5.63 -9.24 8.80
C MET A 45 4.85 -7.92 8.82
N SER A 46 3.68 -7.85 8.17
CA SER A 46 2.85 -6.65 8.17
C SER A 46 2.44 -6.21 9.58
N LEU A 47 2.34 -7.15 10.53
CA LEU A 47 1.97 -6.87 11.91
C LEU A 47 3.08 -6.17 12.71
N SER A 48 4.31 -6.16 12.19
CA SER A 48 5.48 -5.57 12.83
C SER A 48 5.74 -4.13 12.39
N TYR A 49 4.82 -3.54 11.60
CA TYR A 49 4.97 -2.20 11.06
C TYR A 49 3.77 -1.33 11.38
N LEU A 50 4.04 -0.05 11.62
CA LEU A 50 3.01 0.98 11.73
C LEU A 50 3.19 2.00 10.61
N ILE A 51 2.07 2.55 10.16
CA ILE A 51 2.08 3.68 9.25
C ILE A 51 2.48 4.93 10.04
N ARG A 52 3.48 5.64 9.54
CA ARG A 52 3.90 6.91 10.11
C ARG A 52 3.45 8.09 9.26
N ARG A 53 3.32 7.88 7.95
CA ARG A 53 2.89 8.91 7.03
C ARG A 53 2.19 8.30 5.82
N LEU A 54 1.11 8.94 5.40
CA LEU A 54 0.44 8.69 4.12
C LEU A 54 0.31 10.03 3.39
N ASP A 55 0.61 10.03 2.11
CA ASP A 55 0.43 11.19 1.25
C ASP A 55 -0.34 10.73 0.01
N LEU A 56 -1.67 10.78 0.13
CA LEU A 56 -2.62 10.31 -0.89
C LEU A 56 -3.00 11.44 -1.83
N ALA A 57 -2.89 11.18 -3.12
CA ALA A 57 -3.40 12.07 -4.15
C ALA A 57 -4.44 11.33 -4.98
N PHE A 58 -5.61 11.93 -5.13
CA PHE A 58 -6.73 11.38 -5.91
C PHE A 58 -6.79 12.14 -7.24
N LEU A 59 -6.43 11.47 -8.33
CA LEU A 59 -6.25 12.11 -9.63
C LEU A 59 -7.48 11.97 -10.51
N ARG A 60 -8.25 10.90 -10.33
CA ARG A 60 -9.46 10.60 -11.10
C ARG A 60 -10.45 9.86 -10.24
N ASP A 61 -11.73 10.09 -10.53
CA ASP A 61 -12.80 9.27 -9.96
C ASP A 61 -12.74 7.86 -10.57
N ILE A 62 -13.12 6.87 -9.78
CA ILE A 62 -13.20 5.48 -10.22
C ILE A 62 -14.67 5.07 -10.27
N ASP A 63 -15.12 4.65 -11.45
CA ASP A 63 -16.44 4.09 -11.61
C ASP A 63 -16.42 2.62 -11.14
N PRO A 64 -17.32 2.22 -10.23
CA PRO A 64 -17.41 0.82 -9.81
C PRO A 64 -17.60 -0.18 -10.96
N ALA A 65 -18.13 0.27 -12.09
CA ALA A 65 -18.27 -0.57 -13.28
C ALA A 65 -16.94 -1.02 -13.87
N ALA A 66 -15.81 -0.40 -13.47
CA ALA A 66 -14.48 -0.85 -13.84
C ALA A 66 -14.18 -2.28 -13.32
N GLY A 67 -14.86 -2.72 -12.28
CA GLY A 67 -14.81 -4.07 -11.76
C GLY A 67 -13.62 -4.36 -10.87
N SER A 68 -12.46 -3.83 -11.18
CA SER A 68 -11.23 -4.03 -10.40
C SER A 68 -10.29 -2.85 -10.52
N VAL A 69 -9.35 -2.79 -9.59
CA VAL A 69 -8.23 -1.84 -9.60
C VAL A 69 -6.92 -2.62 -9.54
N ARG A 70 -5.85 -2.00 -10.03
CA ARG A 70 -4.50 -2.55 -9.89
C ARG A 70 -3.66 -1.63 -9.03
N VAL A 71 -3.12 -2.16 -7.95
CA VAL A 71 -2.21 -1.43 -7.07
C VAL A 71 -0.80 -1.96 -7.28
N THR A 72 0.15 -1.04 -7.40
CA THR A 72 1.58 -1.36 -7.51
C THR A 72 2.32 -0.69 -6.36
N ILE A 73 3.12 -1.47 -5.65
CA ILE A 73 3.97 -1.00 -4.55
C ILE A 73 5.42 -1.04 -5.04
N GLU A 74 6.13 0.08 -4.89
CA GLU A 74 7.54 0.17 -5.23
C GLU A 74 8.32 0.71 -4.03
N LEU A 75 9.47 0.09 -3.75
CA LEU A 75 10.37 0.58 -2.71
C LEU A 75 10.98 1.90 -3.16
N ASP A 76 10.85 2.94 -2.33
CA ASP A 76 11.39 4.27 -2.59
C ASP A 76 12.65 4.54 -1.77
N GLY A 77 12.81 3.90 -0.63
CA GLY A 77 14.00 4.01 0.19
C GLY A 77 13.85 3.35 1.54
N LEU A 78 14.99 3.20 2.22
CA LEU A 78 15.08 2.60 3.55
C LEU A 78 15.77 3.58 4.51
N GLY A 79 15.19 3.73 5.71
CA GLY A 79 15.87 4.33 6.86
C GLY A 79 16.39 3.24 7.80
N THR A 80 16.82 3.62 8.98
CA THR A 80 17.26 2.65 9.99
C THR A 80 16.06 1.80 10.47
N THR A 81 14.94 2.45 10.76
CA THR A 81 13.72 1.80 11.28
C THR A 81 12.57 1.88 10.30
N SER A 82 12.73 2.54 9.15
CA SER A 82 11.63 2.92 8.28
C SER A 82 11.79 2.39 6.86
N ILE A 83 10.66 2.23 6.21
CA ILE A 83 10.55 1.89 4.80
C ILE A 83 9.72 3.00 4.14
N ARG A 84 10.18 3.54 3.02
CA ARG A 84 9.43 4.47 2.20
C ARG A 84 8.99 3.76 0.93
N LEU A 85 7.69 3.86 0.65
CA LEU A 85 7.06 3.24 -0.52
C LEU A 85 6.41 4.29 -1.41
N HIS A 86 6.45 4.04 -2.70
CA HIS A 86 5.63 4.73 -3.69
C HIS A 86 4.57 3.76 -4.20
N GLU A 87 3.32 4.15 -4.12
CA GLU A 87 2.17 3.30 -4.40
C GLU A 87 1.32 3.94 -5.48
N THR A 88 0.89 3.16 -6.45
CA THR A 88 0.10 3.63 -7.58
C THR A 88 -1.13 2.76 -7.74
N LEU A 89 -2.28 3.39 -7.99
CA LEU A 89 -3.52 2.69 -8.26
C LEU A 89 -4.01 3.05 -9.66
N ARG A 90 -4.27 2.02 -10.48
CA ARG A 90 -4.77 2.16 -11.83
C ARG A 90 -6.14 1.52 -11.93
N ALA A 91 -7.00 2.09 -12.75
CA ALA A 91 -8.36 1.61 -12.95
C ALA A 91 -8.90 2.04 -14.32
N GLY A 92 -9.94 1.34 -14.75
CA GLY A 92 -10.66 1.66 -15.98
C GLY A 92 -10.06 1.02 -17.23
N PRO A 93 -10.74 1.19 -18.37
CA PRO A 93 -10.37 0.50 -19.61
C PRO A 93 -9.00 0.89 -20.16
N ASP A 94 -8.56 2.12 -19.87
CA ASP A 94 -7.27 2.62 -20.35
C ASP A 94 -6.14 2.43 -19.33
N ASP A 95 -6.40 1.74 -18.23
CA ASP A 95 -5.43 1.46 -17.16
C ASP A 95 -4.74 2.74 -16.67
N GLU A 96 -5.52 3.81 -16.52
CA GLU A 96 -5.00 5.11 -16.11
C GLU A 96 -4.76 5.19 -14.62
N ILE A 97 -3.76 5.99 -14.21
CA ILE A 97 -3.49 6.24 -12.80
C ILE A 97 -4.63 7.06 -12.21
N ALA A 98 -5.34 6.48 -11.23
CA ALA A 98 -6.45 7.13 -10.55
C ALA A 98 -6.03 7.72 -9.20
N ALA A 99 -5.03 7.14 -8.56
CA ALA A 99 -4.53 7.62 -7.27
C ALA A 99 -3.08 7.23 -7.09
N THR A 100 -2.36 8.02 -6.30
CA THR A 100 -1.00 7.71 -5.87
C THR A 100 -0.91 7.89 -4.36
N ASN A 101 0.06 7.22 -3.76
CA ASN A 101 0.35 7.37 -2.35
C ASN A 101 1.85 7.24 -2.12
N ARG A 102 2.36 8.05 -1.20
CA ARG A 102 3.69 7.85 -0.63
C ARG A 102 3.50 7.49 0.83
N SER A 103 3.98 6.33 1.22
CA SER A 103 3.84 5.85 2.59
C SER A 103 5.19 5.73 3.27
N VAL A 104 5.18 5.97 4.57
CA VAL A 104 6.32 5.70 5.45
C VAL A 104 5.84 4.72 6.52
N LEU A 105 6.51 3.58 6.57
CA LEU A 105 6.26 2.53 7.54
C LEU A 105 7.42 2.50 8.53
N VAL A 106 7.13 2.22 9.79
CA VAL A 106 8.16 2.09 10.81
C VAL A 106 8.07 0.69 11.42
N HIS A 107 9.20 0.00 11.45
CA HIS A 107 9.32 -1.28 12.13
C HIS A 107 9.30 -1.05 13.64
N VAL A 108 8.44 -1.77 14.35
CA VAL A 108 8.21 -1.56 15.77
C VAL A 108 8.38 -2.85 16.56
N ASN A 109 8.65 -2.70 17.85
CA ASN A 109 8.71 -3.82 18.79
C ASN A 109 7.29 -4.39 19.04
N GLU A 110 7.20 -5.47 19.79
CA GLU A 110 5.94 -6.22 19.99
C GLU A 110 4.79 -5.38 20.50
N ASP A 111 5.05 -4.45 21.43
CA ASP A 111 3.98 -3.61 21.99
C ASP A 111 3.83 -2.27 21.26
N ALA A 112 4.53 -2.11 20.14
CA ALA A 112 4.51 -0.90 19.33
C ALA A 112 4.90 0.37 20.07
N SER A 113 5.65 0.26 21.15
CA SER A 113 6.09 1.39 21.97
C SER A 113 7.30 2.12 21.41
N ALA A 114 8.09 1.47 20.55
CA ALA A 114 9.31 2.03 19.98
C ALA A 114 9.59 1.50 18.58
N GLY A 115 10.17 2.37 17.74
CA GLY A 115 10.74 1.95 16.47
C GLY A 115 12.04 1.18 16.73
N ILE A 116 12.26 0.10 15.98
CA ILE A 116 13.46 -0.71 16.06
C ILE A 116 14.03 -0.89 14.66
N PRO A 117 15.35 -1.17 14.55
CA PRO A 117 15.98 -1.33 13.23
C PRO A 117 15.31 -2.41 12.40
N LEU A 118 15.29 -2.22 11.08
CA LEU A 118 14.81 -3.23 10.16
C LEU A 118 15.65 -4.51 10.31
N PRO A 119 15.00 -5.70 10.24
CA PRO A 119 15.74 -6.96 10.27
C PRO A 119 16.78 -6.99 9.13
N GLU A 120 17.98 -7.46 9.42
CA GLU A 120 19.09 -7.44 8.45
C GLU A 120 18.79 -8.26 7.20
N ASP A 121 18.21 -9.44 7.37
CA ASP A 121 17.87 -10.29 6.25
C ASP A 121 16.76 -9.70 5.39
N PHE A 122 15.80 -9.01 5.98
CA PHE A 122 14.77 -8.29 5.25
C PHE A 122 15.40 -7.13 4.46
N ARG A 123 16.25 -6.33 5.11
CA ARG A 123 16.97 -5.24 4.47
C ARG A 123 17.79 -5.75 3.27
N ALA A 124 18.49 -6.86 3.44
CA ALA A 124 19.28 -7.45 2.36
C ALA A 124 18.39 -7.87 1.18
N ARG A 125 17.24 -8.46 1.44
CA ARG A 125 16.28 -8.83 0.38
C ARG A 125 15.72 -7.64 -0.36
N LEU A 126 15.60 -6.48 0.29
CA LEU A 126 15.13 -5.25 -0.33
C LEU A 126 16.24 -4.51 -1.09
N GLY A 127 17.46 -5.00 -1.08
CA GLY A 127 18.56 -4.39 -1.80
C GLY A 127 19.25 -3.26 -1.04
N GLY A 128 18.95 -3.17 0.26
CA GLY A 128 19.55 -2.17 1.12
C GLY A 128 20.68 -2.76 1.92
#